data_98569f10f470c7f01089560895f98084
#
_entry.id   98569f10f470c7f01089560895f98084
#
_cell.length_a   1.000
_cell.length_b   1.000
_cell.length_c   1.000
_cell.angle_alpha   90.00
_cell.angle_beta   90.00
_cell.angle_gamma   90.00
#
_symmetry.space_group_name_H-M   'P 1'
#
loop_
_entity.id
_entity.type
_entity.pdbx_description
1 polymer ?
#
loop_
_entity_poly.entity_id
_entity_poly.type
_entity_poly.pdbx_seq_one_letter_code
_entity_poly.pdbx_strand_id
1 'polypeptide(L)'
;MNKKTFLKILTVLLFAPMSLFAQYPDVPKDLKAAADKMIDEENRYVDSVMTAGKTILANEAIHGKPYIPWAARPTDLPQARIPSFPGAEGGGQFSFGGRGGKVITVTSLADRGPGTLREACEGTVGARIVVFNVAGIIRLKTPIIIYAPYITIAGQTAPGDGVCVAGESFWVNTHDVVVRHMRFRRGETKVERRDDSFGGNPVGNIMIDHCTCMWGLDENISFYRHMFNPQDGRIDEKLPTVNVTIQNTISAQALDTYNHAFGSTLGGENCSFMRNLWANNAGRNPSIGWNGIFNFVNNVVYNWANRSVDGGDYTALYNIINNYYKPGALTPKNAPIGHRILKPESGRSKLGYLVFGRVYANGNIMEGNDAVTKDNWNGGVQVEEMENAGQYTDSMRWNTPFPKPEFPIMTAKESYDFVLNNVGANIPKRDIVDQRIIEQVRTGKAYYKEGLDSVEFYQFKHRRLAKDSYKNGIITDIRQVGGYPEYKGTPYIDTDKDGMPDAWEKANGLNPNDASDAVKDCTGDGYTNIEKYINAISTKKKVDWTNTKNNYDTLAKKGKLM
;
A
#
# COMPACT_ATOMS: atom_id res chain seq x y z
N MET A 1 -73.37 -40.92 -7.49
CA MET A 1 -73.03 -39.48 -7.59
C MET A 1 -71.57 -39.31 -7.10
N ASN A 2 -70.66 -39.07 -8.04
CA ASN A 2 -69.23 -39.05 -7.81
C ASN A 2 -68.76 -37.67 -7.34
N LYS A 3 -68.04 -37.63 -6.24
CA LYS A 3 -67.24 -36.47 -5.85
C LYS A 3 -65.78 -36.75 -6.20
N LYS A 4 -65.27 -36.09 -7.23
CA LYS A 4 -63.83 -36.07 -7.54
C LYS A 4 -63.13 -35.08 -6.63
N THR A 5 -62.28 -35.59 -5.75
CA THR A 5 -61.39 -34.80 -4.93
C THR A 5 -60.17 -34.44 -5.76
N PHE A 6 -59.99 -33.16 -6.05
CA PHE A 6 -58.76 -32.61 -6.70
C PHE A 6 -57.70 -32.43 -5.62
N LEU A 7 -56.66 -33.26 -5.63
CA LEU A 7 -55.48 -33.09 -4.84
C LEU A 7 -54.55 -32.06 -5.53
N LYS A 8 -54.50 -30.83 -5.02
CA LYS A 8 -53.52 -29.86 -5.44
C LYS A 8 -52.20 -30.18 -4.76
N ILE A 9 -51.23 -30.70 -5.51
CA ILE A 9 -49.83 -30.80 -5.08
C ILE A 9 -49.25 -29.37 -5.13
N LEU A 10 -49.05 -28.80 -3.96
CA LEU A 10 -48.34 -27.54 -3.79
C LEU A 10 -46.84 -27.84 -3.81
N THR A 11 -46.21 -27.64 -4.97
CA THR A 11 -44.75 -27.70 -5.09
C THR A 11 -44.19 -26.44 -4.43
N VAL A 12 -43.79 -26.54 -3.17
CA VAL A 12 -42.99 -25.51 -2.51
C VAL A 12 -41.56 -25.60 -3.07
N LEU A 13 -41.26 -24.75 -4.02
CA LEU A 13 -39.88 -24.45 -4.40
C LEU A 13 -39.22 -23.76 -3.20
N LEU A 14 -38.47 -24.52 -2.42
CA LEU A 14 -37.51 -24.00 -1.47
C LEU A 14 -36.42 -23.27 -2.28
N PHE A 15 -36.59 -21.98 -2.47
CA PHE A 15 -35.46 -21.09 -2.75
C PHE A 15 -34.61 -21.04 -1.48
N ALA A 16 -33.67 -21.97 -1.36
CA ALA A 16 -32.56 -21.75 -0.47
C ALA A 16 -31.88 -20.44 -0.93
N PRO A 17 -31.65 -19.47 -0.05
CA PRO A 17 -30.78 -18.35 -0.41
C PRO A 17 -29.43 -18.97 -0.72
N MET A 18 -29.07 -19.02 -1.99
CA MET A 18 -27.67 -19.17 -2.38
C MET A 18 -26.97 -17.92 -1.83
N SER A 19 -26.51 -18.02 -0.59
CA SER A 19 -25.44 -17.16 -0.11
C SER A 19 -24.29 -17.39 -1.08
N LEU A 20 -24.16 -16.48 -2.02
CA LEU A 20 -22.95 -16.27 -2.79
C LEU A 20 -21.87 -15.83 -1.80
N PHE A 21 -21.44 -16.73 -0.92
CA PHE A 21 -20.11 -16.66 -0.40
C PHE A 21 -19.23 -16.72 -1.64
N ALA A 22 -18.48 -15.65 -1.90
CA ALA A 22 -17.38 -15.70 -2.83
C ALA A 22 -16.49 -16.83 -2.32
N GLN A 23 -16.69 -18.03 -2.87
CA GLN A 23 -15.91 -19.19 -2.51
C GLN A 23 -14.54 -18.91 -3.09
N TYR A 24 -13.63 -18.48 -2.23
CA TYR A 24 -12.23 -18.39 -2.59
C TYR A 24 -11.76 -19.79 -2.99
N PRO A 25 -11.04 -19.93 -4.09
CA PRO A 25 -10.51 -21.21 -4.47
C PRO A 25 -9.65 -21.73 -3.33
N ASP A 26 -9.90 -22.96 -2.91
CA ASP A 26 -9.09 -23.62 -1.91
C ASP A 26 -7.72 -23.94 -2.50
N VAL A 27 -6.68 -23.45 -1.89
CA VAL A 27 -5.32 -23.90 -2.18
C VAL A 27 -5.22 -25.37 -1.75
N PRO A 28 -4.67 -26.28 -2.59
CA PRO A 28 -4.47 -27.66 -2.22
C PRO A 28 -3.76 -27.79 -0.87
N LYS A 29 -4.23 -28.71 -0.04
CA LYS A 29 -3.80 -28.83 1.37
C LYS A 29 -2.30 -29.05 1.55
N ASP A 30 -1.69 -29.79 0.64
CA ASP A 30 -0.25 -30.05 0.62
C ASP A 30 0.57 -28.79 0.31
N LEU A 31 0.12 -27.99 -0.65
CA LEU A 31 0.76 -26.72 -1.01
C LEU A 31 0.55 -25.67 0.06
N LYS A 32 -0.65 -25.63 0.66
CA LYS A 32 -0.90 -24.77 1.82
C LYS A 32 0.00 -25.14 2.99
N ALA A 33 0.11 -26.42 3.32
CA ALA A 33 0.97 -26.89 4.39
C ALA A 33 2.45 -26.57 4.16
N ALA A 34 2.92 -26.66 2.89
CA ALA A 34 4.27 -26.26 2.54
C ALA A 34 4.51 -24.76 2.73
N ALA A 35 3.54 -23.93 2.31
CA ALA A 35 3.60 -22.48 2.49
C ALA A 35 3.56 -22.08 3.97
N ASP A 36 2.65 -22.68 4.75
CA ASP A 36 2.53 -22.44 6.20
C ASP A 36 3.86 -22.81 6.91
N LYS A 37 4.46 -23.95 6.58
CA LYS A 37 5.75 -24.36 7.15
C LYS A 37 6.87 -23.36 6.85
N MET A 38 6.92 -22.82 5.65
CA MET A 38 7.93 -21.81 5.29
C MET A 38 7.75 -20.53 6.12
N ILE A 39 6.52 -20.08 6.34
CA ILE A 39 6.24 -18.91 7.17
C ILE A 39 6.59 -19.19 8.64
N ASP A 40 6.28 -20.38 9.15
CA ASP A 40 6.66 -20.77 10.50
C ASP A 40 8.18 -20.81 10.71
N GLU A 41 8.93 -21.20 9.70
CA GLU A 41 10.39 -21.17 9.72
C GLU A 41 10.91 -19.73 9.73
N GLU A 42 10.36 -18.84 8.90
CA GLU A 42 10.69 -17.41 8.94
C GLU A 42 10.35 -16.77 10.29
N ASN A 43 9.15 -17.00 10.80
CA ASN A 43 8.74 -16.47 12.10
C ASN A 43 9.71 -16.90 13.21
N ARG A 44 10.08 -18.19 13.26
CA ARG A 44 11.07 -18.70 14.24
C ARG A 44 12.43 -18.04 14.10
N TYR A 45 12.88 -17.79 12.87
CA TYR A 45 14.13 -17.10 12.61
C TYR A 45 14.08 -15.67 13.18
N VAL A 46 13.04 -14.91 12.82
CA VAL A 46 12.86 -13.52 13.29
C VAL A 46 12.70 -13.46 14.80
N ASP A 47 11.95 -14.37 15.41
CA ASP A 47 11.81 -14.47 16.88
C ASP A 47 13.16 -14.70 17.57
N SER A 48 14.03 -15.50 16.97
CA SER A 48 15.39 -15.73 17.48
C SER A 48 16.22 -14.45 17.42
N VAL A 49 16.13 -13.70 16.32
CA VAL A 49 16.83 -12.41 16.14
C VAL A 49 16.32 -11.37 17.14
N MET A 50 14.99 -11.26 17.31
CA MET A 50 14.38 -10.36 18.28
C MET A 50 14.78 -10.72 19.73
N THR A 51 14.85 -12.01 20.03
CA THR A 51 15.29 -12.49 21.35
C THR A 51 16.76 -12.15 21.62
N ALA A 52 17.64 -12.38 20.64
CA ALA A 52 19.03 -11.98 20.75
C ALA A 52 19.21 -10.46 20.84
N GLY A 53 18.33 -9.70 20.20
CA GLY A 53 18.33 -8.24 20.15
C GLY A 53 17.73 -7.54 21.36
N LYS A 54 17.26 -8.24 22.40
CA LYS A 54 16.55 -7.63 23.56
C LYS A 54 17.32 -6.48 24.23
N THR A 55 18.64 -6.62 24.36
CA THR A 55 19.50 -5.56 24.95
C THR A 55 19.51 -4.32 24.05
N ILE A 56 19.53 -4.49 22.74
CA ILE A 56 19.48 -3.36 21.78
C ILE A 56 18.13 -2.67 21.89
N LEU A 57 17.03 -3.41 21.92
CA LEU A 57 15.68 -2.85 22.06
C LEU A 57 15.50 -2.10 23.39
N ALA A 58 16.06 -2.64 24.49
CA ALA A 58 16.04 -1.97 25.78
C ALA A 58 16.84 -0.64 25.76
N ASN A 59 17.97 -0.60 25.08
CA ASN A 59 18.76 0.61 24.89
C ASN A 59 18.01 1.65 24.03
N GLU A 60 17.39 1.24 22.94
CA GLU A 60 16.56 2.13 22.10
C GLU A 60 15.40 2.73 22.92
N ALA A 61 14.81 1.96 23.83
CA ALA A 61 13.74 2.44 24.71
C ALA A 61 14.21 3.57 25.64
N ILE A 62 15.43 3.47 26.18
CA ILE A 62 16.04 4.54 27.00
C ILE A 62 16.21 5.83 26.19
N HIS A 63 16.46 5.71 24.89
CA HIS A 63 16.60 6.84 23.97
C HIS A 63 15.26 7.29 23.34
N GLY A 64 14.12 6.88 23.90
CA GLY A 64 12.80 7.30 23.47
C GLY A 64 12.24 6.54 22.26
N LYS A 65 12.80 5.38 21.93
CA LYS A 65 12.37 4.49 20.82
C LYS A 65 12.01 3.10 21.35
N PRO A 66 10.97 2.95 22.19
CA PRO A 66 10.57 1.66 22.74
C PRO A 66 9.96 0.75 21.65
N TYR A 67 10.19 -0.56 21.75
CA TYR A 67 9.43 -1.54 21.02
C TYR A 67 8.05 -1.72 21.65
N ILE A 68 6.99 -1.45 20.90
CA ILE A 68 5.61 -1.55 21.33
C ILE A 68 4.87 -2.48 20.35
N PRO A 69 4.51 -3.71 20.74
CA PRO A 69 3.94 -4.70 19.83
C PRO A 69 2.46 -4.47 19.49
N TRP A 70 1.82 -3.47 20.07
CA TRP A 70 0.40 -3.17 19.87
C TRP A 70 0.12 -1.67 19.96
N ALA A 71 -0.96 -1.22 19.32
CA ALA A 71 -1.52 0.11 19.49
C ALA A 71 -3.00 0.08 19.08
N ALA A 72 -3.84 0.83 19.80
CA ALA A 72 -5.25 0.99 19.46
C ALA A 72 -5.60 2.44 19.11
N ARG A 73 -4.79 3.40 19.57
CA ARG A 73 -4.97 4.83 19.38
C ARG A 73 -3.69 5.49 18.90
N PRO A 74 -3.77 6.60 18.17
CA PRO A 74 -2.61 7.35 17.68
C PRO A 74 -1.57 7.70 18.75
N THR A 75 -2.02 7.91 20.00
CA THR A 75 -1.17 8.28 21.14
C THR A 75 -0.49 7.10 21.82
N ASP A 76 -0.80 5.88 21.47
CA ASP A 76 -0.18 4.69 22.06
C ASP A 76 1.26 4.47 21.55
N LEU A 77 1.62 5.11 20.43
CA LEU A 77 2.99 5.12 19.91
C LEU A 77 3.61 6.50 20.04
N PRO A 78 4.85 6.62 20.51
CA PRO A 78 5.60 7.87 20.46
C PRO A 78 5.83 8.29 19.02
N GLN A 79 5.85 9.61 18.77
CA GLN A 79 6.07 10.18 17.44
C GLN A 79 7.32 11.05 17.43
N ALA A 80 7.98 11.13 16.27
CA ALA A 80 9.10 12.04 16.06
C ALA A 80 8.64 13.51 16.12
N ARG A 81 9.57 14.41 16.50
CA ARG A 81 9.28 15.85 16.59
C ARG A 81 9.26 16.55 15.22
N ILE A 82 9.87 15.94 14.24
CA ILE A 82 9.96 16.44 12.87
C ILE A 82 9.47 15.35 11.91
N PRO A 83 8.98 15.69 10.72
CA PRO A 83 8.54 14.71 9.73
C PRO A 83 9.63 13.67 9.40
N SER A 84 9.22 12.51 8.93
CA SER A 84 10.12 11.42 8.53
C SER A 84 11.11 11.86 7.45
N PHE A 85 10.68 12.75 6.57
CA PHE A 85 11.47 13.43 5.55
C PHE A 85 10.74 14.71 5.11
N PRO A 86 11.43 15.68 4.45
CA PRO A 86 10.75 16.83 3.84
C PRO A 86 9.75 16.39 2.78
N GLY A 87 8.45 16.67 3.01
CA GLY A 87 7.36 16.20 2.16
C GLY A 87 6.59 14.99 2.71
N ALA A 88 6.96 14.48 3.87
CA ALA A 88 6.12 13.54 4.62
C ALA A 88 4.89 14.26 5.17
N GLU A 89 3.70 13.76 4.89
CA GLU A 89 2.43 14.37 5.26
C GLU A 89 1.45 13.33 5.81
N GLY A 90 0.33 13.79 6.36
CA GLY A 90 -0.74 12.92 6.84
C GLY A 90 -0.46 12.23 8.18
N GLY A 91 -1.21 11.19 8.50
CA GLY A 91 -1.17 10.52 9.81
C GLY A 91 0.17 9.92 10.17
N GLY A 92 0.90 9.35 9.19
CA GLY A 92 2.19 8.69 9.38
C GLY A 92 3.41 9.62 9.29
N GLN A 93 3.23 10.93 9.11
CA GLN A 93 4.32 11.87 8.84
C GLN A 93 5.41 11.92 9.91
N PHE A 94 5.07 11.63 11.15
CA PHE A 94 5.99 11.69 12.29
C PHE A 94 6.53 10.32 12.72
N SER A 95 6.56 9.35 11.81
CA SER A 95 7.32 8.12 12.04
C SER A 95 8.79 8.44 12.22
N PHE A 96 9.43 7.81 13.20
CA PHE A 96 10.89 7.93 13.36
C PHE A 96 11.63 7.28 12.19
N GLY A 97 11.04 6.23 11.61
CA GLY A 97 11.82 5.38 10.72
C GLY A 97 13.14 4.96 11.37
N GLY A 98 14.19 4.88 10.60
CA GLY A 98 15.52 4.52 11.06
C GLY A 98 16.40 5.68 11.57
N ARG A 99 15.84 6.88 11.76
CA ARG A 99 16.60 8.10 12.11
C ARG A 99 17.56 7.90 13.26
N GLY A 100 18.83 8.28 13.03
CA GLY A 100 19.91 8.19 14.00
C GLY A 100 20.39 6.76 14.26
N GLY A 101 19.87 5.78 13.52
CA GLY A 101 20.28 4.40 13.63
C GLY A 101 21.41 4.02 12.68
N LYS A 102 21.77 2.74 12.69
CA LYS A 102 22.82 2.19 11.83
C LYS A 102 22.43 2.29 10.35
N VAL A 103 23.36 2.72 9.50
CA VAL A 103 23.19 2.63 8.05
C VAL A 103 23.58 1.24 7.57
N ILE A 104 22.74 0.62 6.73
CA ILE A 104 22.96 -0.71 6.16
C ILE A 104 22.84 -0.60 4.64
N THR A 105 23.93 -0.88 3.94
CA THR A 105 23.96 -0.82 2.48
C THR A 105 23.68 -2.20 1.87
N VAL A 106 22.61 -2.30 1.11
CA VAL A 106 22.28 -3.49 0.31
C VAL A 106 23.18 -3.50 -0.92
N THR A 107 24.00 -4.55 -1.03
CA THR A 107 24.97 -4.74 -2.12
C THR A 107 24.74 -6.02 -2.92
N SER A 108 23.77 -6.85 -2.50
CA SER A 108 23.46 -8.13 -3.10
C SER A 108 21.99 -8.24 -3.49
N LEU A 109 21.73 -8.78 -4.68
CA LEU A 109 20.36 -9.13 -5.16
C LEU A 109 19.91 -10.52 -4.72
N ALA A 110 20.75 -11.27 -3.99
CA ALA A 110 20.41 -12.59 -3.48
C ALA A 110 19.24 -12.50 -2.46
N ASP A 111 18.50 -13.59 -2.32
CA ASP A 111 17.42 -13.69 -1.33
C ASP A 111 17.95 -13.66 0.11
N ARG A 112 19.09 -14.34 0.37
CA ARG A 112 19.68 -14.51 1.71
C ARG A 112 21.20 -14.33 1.68
N GLY A 113 21.77 -14.04 2.84
CA GLY A 113 23.20 -13.91 3.08
C GLY A 113 23.64 -12.47 3.24
N PRO A 114 24.96 -12.24 3.40
CA PRO A 114 25.51 -10.93 3.66
C PRO A 114 25.17 -9.90 2.57
N GLY A 115 24.85 -8.68 2.99
CA GLY A 115 24.55 -7.56 2.12
C GLY A 115 23.20 -7.65 1.39
N THR A 116 22.31 -8.55 1.79
CA THR A 116 20.97 -8.68 1.21
C THR A 116 19.95 -7.78 1.89
N LEU A 117 18.86 -7.47 1.17
CA LEU A 117 17.72 -6.75 1.75
C LEU A 117 17.10 -7.51 2.93
N ARG A 118 17.03 -8.84 2.86
CA ARG A 118 16.53 -9.69 3.93
C ARG A 118 17.35 -9.55 5.22
N GLU A 119 18.66 -9.56 5.12
CA GLU A 119 19.53 -9.35 6.29
C GLU A 119 19.27 -7.98 6.94
N ALA A 120 19.13 -6.93 6.15
CA ALA A 120 18.84 -5.59 6.64
C ALA A 120 17.46 -5.48 7.32
N CYS A 121 16.46 -6.22 6.83
CA CYS A 121 15.09 -6.17 7.33
C CYS A 121 14.84 -7.11 8.52
N GLU A 122 15.28 -8.36 8.42
CA GLU A 122 14.99 -9.44 9.37
C GLU A 122 16.15 -9.74 10.30
N GLY A 123 17.38 -9.65 9.81
CA GLY A 123 18.60 -10.02 10.56
C GLY A 123 19.11 -8.95 11.51
N THR A 124 18.50 -7.77 11.57
CA THR A 124 18.96 -6.64 12.35
C THR A 124 17.83 -6.06 13.19
N VAL A 125 18.10 -5.81 14.47
CA VAL A 125 17.23 -5.07 15.38
C VAL A 125 17.84 -3.71 15.73
N GLY A 126 17.00 -2.82 16.27
CA GLY A 126 17.35 -1.43 16.55
C GLY A 126 17.12 -0.51 15.35
N ALA A 127 17.28 0.79 15.58
CA ALA A 127 17.08 1.80 14.56
C ALA A 127 18.06 1.62 13.39
N ARG A 128 17.55 1.65 12.13
CA ARG A 128 18.38 1.42 10.94
C ARG A 128 17.85 2.08 9.69
N ILE A 129 18.74 2.57 8.88
CA ILE A 129 18.45 3.12 7.55
C ILE A 129 19.06 2.18 6.51
N VAL A 130 18.21 1.66 5.62
CA VAL A 130 18.59 0.73 4.56
C VAL A 130 18.70 1.52 3.25
N VAL A 131 19.91 1.54 2.69
CA VAL A 131 20.23 2.14 1.39
C VAL A 131 20.71 1.07 0.43
N PHE A 132 20.78 1.39 -0.86
CA PHE A 132 21.11 0.42 -1.90
C PHE A 132 22.30 0.89 -2.73
N ASN A 133 23.31 0.05 -2.86
CA ASN A 133 24.40 0.22 -3.81
C ASN A 133 24.44 -0.92 -4.85
N VAL A 134 23.26 -1.33 -5.28
CA VAL A 134 23.03 -2.37 -6.30
C VAL A 134 21.75 -2.03 -7.05
N ALA A 135 21.69 -2.38 -8.34
CA ALA A 135 20.49 -2.28 -9.16
C ALA A 135 20.08 -3.65 -9.68
N GLY A 136 18.77 -3.96 -9.68
CA GLY A 136 18.31 -5.24 -10.17
C GLY A 136 17.02 -5.71 -9.52
N ILE A 137 16.71 -7.00 -9.74
CA ILE A 137 15.55 -7.66 -9.15
C ILE A 137 16.01 -8.57 -8.01
N ILE A 138 15.54 -8.29 -6.81
CA ILE A 138 15.69 -9.14 -5.62
C ILE A 138 14.56 -10.16 -5.67
N ARG A 139 14.88 -11.42 -5.97
CA ARG A 139 13.88 -12.49 -6.08
C ARG A 139 13.81 -13.28 -4.79
N LEU A 140 12.74 -13.05 -4.06
CA LEU A 140 12.47 -13.71 -2.80
C LEU A 140 11.94 -15.14 -3.03
N LYS A 141 12.33 -16.06 -2.15
CA LYS A 141 11.83 -17.44 -2.09
C LYS A 141 10.83 -17.64 -0.95
N THR A 142 10.88 -16.78 0.04
CA THR A 142 9.94 -16.66 1.16
C THR A 142 9.65 -15.20 1.38
N PRO A 143 8.55 -14.80 2.03
CA PRO A 143 8.32 -13.40 2.38
C PRO A 143 9.48 -12.81 3.19
N ILE A 144 9.73 -11.51 3.02
CA ILE A 144 10.48 -10.74 4.03
C ILE A 144 9.50 -10.24 5.07
N ILE A 145 9.82 -10.39 6.35
CA ILE A 145 8.96 -9.98 7.47
C ILE A 145 9.72 -9.01 8.38
N ILE A 146 9.32 -7.75 8.40
CA ILE A 146 9.90 -6.75 9.31
C ILE A 146 9.19 -6.82 10.66
N TYR A 147 9.87 -7.33 11.68
CA TYR A 147 9.37 -7.36 13.06
C TYR A 147 10.01 -6.29 13.97
N ALA A 148 11.28 -5.96 13.72
CA ALA A 148 11.95 -4.94 14.51
C ALA A 148 11.57 -3.54 14.03
N PRO A 149 11.12 -2.64 14.92
CA PRO A 149 10.73 -1.28 14.57
C PRO A 149 11.91 -0.40 14.18
N TYR A 150 11.62 0.85 13.87
CA TYR A 150 12.59 1.92 13.58
C TYR A 150 13.45 1.63 12.36
N ILE A 151 12.79 1.43 11.21
CA ILE A 151 13.46 1.19 9.93
C ILE A 151 13.04 2.19 8.86
N THR A 152 14.03 2.69 8.11
CA THR A 152 13.81 3.41 6.85
C THR A 152 14.40 2.59 5.70
N ILE A 153 13.62 2.38 4.64
CA ILE A 153 14.07 1.70 3.41
C ILE A 153 14.02 2.71 2.28
N ALA A 154 15.20 3.10 1.77
CA ALA A 154 15.37 4.19 0.82
C ALA A 154 15.75 3.65 -0.57
N GLY A 155 14.76 3.17 -1.34
CA GLY A 155 14.95 2.63 -2.69
C GLY A 155 15.54 3.62 -3.70
N GLN A 156 15.36 4.92 -3.46
CA GLN A 156 15.91 6.00 -4.29
C GLN A 156 17.45 6.09 -4.31
N THR A 157 18.13 5.44 -3.35
CA THR A 157 19.59 5.41 -3.30
C THR A 157 20.21 4.40 -4.26
N ALA A 158 19.41 3.47 -4.78
CA ALA A 158 19.89 2.46 -5.71
C ALA A 158 20.42 3.11 -7.01
N PRO A 159 21.55 2.61 -7.57
CA PRO A 159 22.08 3.15 -8.80
C PRO A 159 21.23 2.81 -10.03
N GLY A 160 21.40 3.56 -11.12
CA GLY A 160 20.87 3.27 -12.44
C GLY A 160 19.35 3.18 -12.52
N ASP A 161 18.82 2.01 -12.81
CA ASP A 161 17.38 1.78 -12.97
C ASP A 161 16.67 1.47 -11.62
N GLY A 162 17.43 1.36 -10.52
CA GLY A 162 16.88 1.08 -9.18
C GLY A 162 16.71 -0.40 -8.87
N VAL A 163 15.92 -0.70 -7.84
CA VAL A 163 15.65 -2.06 -7.37
C VAL A 163 14.17 -2.42 -7.46
N CYS A 164 13.90 -3.73 -7.58
CA CYS A 164 12.56 -4.30 -7.52
C CYS A 164 12.59 -5.57 -6.66
N VAL A 165 11.66 -5.69 -5.72
CA VAL A 165 11.41 -6.91 -4.95
C VAL A 165 10.36 -7.72 -5.68
N ALA A 166 10.64 -9.01 -5.91
CA ALA A 166 9.80 -9.90 -6.68
C ALA A 166 9.74 -11.30 -6.07
N GLY A 167 8.77 -12.11 -6.48
CA GLY A 167 8.67 -13.52 -6.13
C GLY A 167 7.82 -13.81 -4.91
N GLU A 168 7.95 -13.05 -3.83
CA GLU A 168 7.19 -13.21 -2.60
C GLU A 168 6.80 -11.87 -1.99
N SER A 169 5.92 -11.91 -0.99
CA SER A 169 5.39 -10.75 -0.29
C SER A 169 6.44 -10.06 0.57
N PHE A 170 6.20 -8.79 0.84
CA PHE A 170 6.99 -8.00 1.79
C PHE A 170 6.08 -7.55 2.93
N TRP A 171 6.33 -8.00 4.15
CA TRP A 171 5.45 -7.78 5.29
C TRP A 171 6.05 -6.85 6.34
N VAL A 172 5.20 -5.97 6.84
CA VAL A 172 5.48 -5.10 7.99
C VAL A 172 4.64 -5.57 9.16
N ASN A 173 5.29 -6.09 10.20
CA ASN A 173 4.64 -6.60 11.41
C ASN A 173 5.09 -5.83 12.66
N THR A 174 5.28 -4.52 12.53
CA THR A 174 5.81 -3.66 13.58
C THR A 174 5.37 -2.21 13.39
N HIS A 175 6.02 -1.27 14.06
CA HIS A 175 5.78 0.16 13.98
C HIS A 175 7.03 0.95 13.55
N ASP A 176 6.87 2.24 13.28
CA ASP A 176 7.94 3.16 12.87
C ASP A 176 8.73 2.68 11.65
N VAL A 177 7.98 2.52 10.56
CA VAL A 177 8.49 2.06 9.27
C VAL A 177 8.29 3.14 8.21
N VAL A 178 9.38 3.52 7.55
CA VAL A 178 9.40 4.45 6.42
C VAL A 178 9.91 3.72 5.19
N VAL A 179 9.13 3.68 4.10
CA VAL A 179 9.54 3.02 2.85
C VAL A 179 9.33 3.97 1.69
N ARG A 180 10.39 4.21 0.91
CA ARG A 180 10.35 5.15 -0.19
C ARG A 180 10.97 4.58 -1.48
N HIS A 181 10.35 4.90 -2.62
CA HIS A 181 10.81 4.57 -3.97
C HIS A 181 11.13 3.09 -4.20
N MET A 182 10.47 2.20 -3.47
CA MET A 182 10.58 0.76 -3.66
C MET A 182 9.54 0.24 -4.66
N ARG A 183 9.91 -0.80 -5.38
CA ARG A 183 8.99 -1.56 -6.24
C ARG A 183 8.76 -2.93 -5.64
N PHE A 184 7.53 -3.19 -5.25
CA PHE A 184 7.06 -4.48 -4.78
C PHE A 184 6.19 -5.09 -5.88
N ARG A 185 6.72 -6.03 -6.61
CA ARG A 185 6.06 -6.73 -7.70
C ARG A 185 6.12 -8.22 -7.44
N ARG A 186 5.19 -8.68 -6.58
CA ARG A 186 5.18 -10.06 -6.13
C ARG A 186 5.22 -11.02 -7.32
N GLY A 187 4.30 -10.87 -8.23
CA GLY A 187 4.19 -11.75 -9.37
C GLY A 187 3.83 -13.18 -8.98
N GLU A 188 3.97 -14.09 -9.92
CA GLU A 188 3.66 -15.49 -9.74
C GLU A 188 4.84 -16.23 -9.14
N THR A 189 4.56 -17.17 -8.24
CA THR A 189 5.54 -18.08 -7.65
C THR A 189 5.08 -19.52 -7.75
N LYS A 190 5.99 -20.45 -7.47
CA LYS A 190 5.66 -21.89 -7.37
C LYS A 190 4.98 -22.23 -6.05
N VAL A 191 5.13 -21.38 -5.05
CA VAL A 191 4.44 -21.51 -3.76
C VAL A 191 3.14 -20.74 -3.87
N GLU A 192 2.04 -21.45 -3.98
CA GLU A 192 0.76 -20.84 -4.24
C GLU A 192 0.10 -20.38 -2.95
N ARG A 193 0.48 -19.18 -2.55
CA ARG A 193 -0.13 -18.47 -1.45
C ARG A 193 -0.80 -17.21 -1.97
N ARG A 194 -2.07 -17.05 -1.62
CA ARG A 194 -2.82 -15.84 -1.93
C ARG A 194 -2.47 -14.78 -0.89
N ASP A 195 -1.64 -13.82 -1.28
CA ASP A 195 -1.18 -12.74 -0.42
C ASP A 195 -0.87 -11.46 -1.22
N ASP A 196 -0.65 -10.38 -0.48
CA ASP A 196 -0.37 -9.05 -1.00
C ASP A 196 1.06 -8.93 -1.50
N SER A 197 1.31 -7.98 -2.41
CA SER A 197 2.69 -7.62 -2.74
C SER A 197 3.40 -6.95 -1.57
N PHE A 198 2.66 -6.06 -0.85
CA PHE A 198 3.15 -5.30 0.28
C PHE A 198 2.05 -5.13 1.33
N GLY A 199 2.29 -5.60 2.55
CA GLY A 199 1.26 -5.56 3.58
C GLY A 199 1.75 -6.10 4.91
N GLY A 200 0.94 -6.92 5.57
CA GLY A 200 1.31 -7.61 6.80
C GLY A 200 0.40 -7.33 7.98
N ASN A 201 1.02 -7.14 9.15
CA ASN A 201 0.36 -6.93 10.43
C ASN A 201 0.86 -5.63 11.11
N PRO A 202 0.76 -4.47 10.42
CA PRO A 202 1.39 -3.21 10.83
C PRO A 202 0.74 -2.62 12.07
N VAL A 203 1.55 -2.30 13.09
CA VAL A 203 1.08 -1.69 14.33
C VAL A 203 0.78 -0.20 14.14
N GLY A 204 1.74 0.57 13.64
CA GLY A 204 1.51 2.01 13.41
C GLY A 204 2.77 2.82 13.13
N ASN A 205 2.63 4.14 13.02
CA ASN A 205 3.67 5.07 12.58
C ASN A 205 4.28 4.61 11.24
N ILE A 206 3.42 4.45 10.23
CA ILE A 206 3.80 3.94 8.91
C ILE A 206 3.77 5.07 7.88
N MET A 207 4.89 5.24 7.18
CA MET A 207 5.01 6.20 6.08
C MET A 207 5.50 5.51 4.80
N ILE A 208 4.62 5.41 3.81
CA ILE A 208 4.89 4.84 2.48
C ILE A 208 4.81 5.97 1.46
N ASP A 209 5.89 6.17 0.70
CA ASP A 209 5.97 7.27 -0.25
C ASP A 209 6.62 6.84 -1.57
N HIS A 210 6.03 7.25 -2.70
CA HIS A 210 6.55 6.96 -4.04
C HIS A 210 6.90 5.48 -4.27
N CYS A 211 6.12 4.54 -3.72
CA CYS A 211 6.30 3.13 -3.98
C CYS A 211 5.44 2.65 -5.16
N THR A 212 5.80 1.52 -5.73
CA THR A 212 4.98 0.81 -6.71
C THR A 212 4.69 -0.59 -6.19
N CYS A 213 3.40 -0.89 -5.98
CA CYS A 213 2.92 -2.18 -5.51
C CYS A 213 2.04 -2.81 -6.61
N MET A 214 2.45 -3.95 -7.14
CA MET A 214 1.80 -4.58 -8.29
C MET A 214 1.86 -6.11 -8.21
N TRP A 215 0.97 -6.74 -8.97
CA TRP A 215 0.99 -8.18 -9.21
C TRP A 215 0.83 -9.01 -7.94
N GLY A 216 0.09 -8.48 -6.96
CA GLY A 216 -0.34 -9.23 -5.79
C GLY A 216 -1.31 -10.35 -6.16
N LEU A 217 -1.33 -11.41 -5.39
CA LEU A 217 -2.25 -12.54 -5.57
C LEU A 217 -3.52 -12.42 -4.72
N ASP A 218 -3.52 -11.51 -3.74
CA ASP A 218 -4.70 -11.01 -3.02
C ASP A 218 -4.89 -9.53 -3.33
N GLU A 219 -4.22 -8.64 -2.62
CA GLU A 219 -4.11 -7.22 -2.93
C GLU A 219 -2.68 -6.82 -3.33
N ASN A 220 -2.52 -5.59 -3.81
CA ASN A 220 -1.20 -5.04 -4.07
C ASN A 220 -0.57 -4.43 -2.82
N ILE A 221 -1.36 -3.70 -2.01
CA ILE A 221 -0.89 -3.04 -0.78
C ILE A 221 -2.02 -2.96 0.25
N SER A 222 -1.80 -3.48 1.47
CA SER A 222 -2.82 -3.48 2.52
C SER A 222 -2.27 -3.13 3.89
N PHE A 223 -2.79 -2.03 4.46
CA PHE A 223 -2.46 -1.51 5.78
C PHE A 223 -3.73 -1.00 6.47
N TYR A 224 -4.31 -1.77 7.41
CA TYR A 224 -5.55 -1.38 8.07
C TYR A 224 -5.71 -1.92 9.49
N ARG A 225 -4.97 -2.96 9.85
CA ARG A 225 -5.11 -3.65 11.14
C ARG A 225 -3.86 -4.41 11.51
N HIS A 226 -3.73 -4.73 12.80
CA HIS A 226 -2.84 -5.78 13.28
C HIS A 226 -3.59 -6.71 14.25
N MET A 227 -3.08 -7.93 14.38
CA MET A 227 -3.53 -8.90 15.37
C MET A 227 -2.54 -8.88 16.51
N PHE A 228 -3.02 -8.70 17.72
CA PHE A 228 -2.20 -8.69 18.92
C PHE A 228 -2.64 -9.80 19.87
N ASN A 229 -1.69 -10.65 20.26
CA ASN A 229 -1.90 -11.65 21.28
C ASN A 229 -1.39 -11.09 22.62
N PRO A 230 -2.27 -10.85 23.62
CA PRO A 230 -1.89 -10.31 24.91
C PRO A 230 -1.10 -11.28 25.80
N GLN A 231 -0.91 -12.54 25.39
CA GLN A 231 -0.16 -13.58 26.11
C GLN A 231 -0.70 -13.90 27.52
N ASP A 232 -1.98 -13.62 27.77
CA ASP A 232 -2.66 -13.82 29.07
C ASP A 232 -3.79 -14.85 29.00
N GLY A 233 -3.82 -15.63 27.91
CA GLY A 233 -4.86 -16.65 27.66
C GLY A 233 -6.11 -16.13 26.98
N ARG A 234 -6.21 -14.83 26.71
CA ARG A 234 -7.28 -14.28 25.84
C ARG A 234 -7.02 -14.60 24.37
N ILE A 235 -8.08 -14.51 23.58
CA ILE A 235 -7.99 -14.61 22.12
C ILE A 235 -7.25 -13.39 21.55
N ASP A 236 -6.66 -13.56 20.38
CA ASP A 236 -6.02 -12.47 19.65
C ASP A 236 -6.98 -11.29 19.44
N GLU A 237 -6.51 -10.10 19.75
CA GLU A 237 -7.24 -8.87 19.56
C GLU A 237 -6.96 -8.29 18.16
N LYS A 238 -8.03 -7.96 17.43
CA LYS A 238 -7.91 -7.25 16.16
C LYS A 238 -7.92 -5.75 16.42
N LEU A 239 -6.77 -5.11 16.30
CA LEU A 239 -6.57 -3.68 16.54
C LEU A 239 -6.36 -2.91 15.23
N PRO A 240 -6.74 -1.63 15.16
CA PRO A 240 -6.47 -0.80 13.99
C PRO A 240 -4.96 -0.55 13.85
N THR A 241 -4.48 -0.38 12.62
CA THR A 241 -3.17 0.26 12.42
C THR A 241 -3.30 1.75 12.75
N VAL A 242 -2.34 2.34 13.45
CA VAL A 242 -2.41 3.75 13.86
C VAL A 242 -1.37 4.61 13.13
N ASN A 243 -1.67 5.88 12.86
CA ASN A 243 -0.74 6.84 12.25
C ASN A 243 -0.14 6.31 10.92
N VAL A 244 -0.97 6.22 9.89
CA VAL A 244 -0.58 5.68 8.58
C VAL A 244 -0.68 6.75 7.50
N THR A 245 0.35 6.83 6.68
CA THR A 245 0.28 7.54 5.39
C THR A 245 0.75 6.64 4.26
N ILE A 246 -0.03 6.60 3.18
CA ILE A 246 0.40 6.13 1.87
C ILE A 246 0.19 7.28 0.91
N GLN A 247 1.27 7.82 0.36
CA GLN A 247 1.24 8.93 -0.58
C GLN A 247 2.04 8.64 -1.85
N ASN A 248 1.65 9.26 -2.97
CA ASN A 248 2.37 9.22 -4.25
C ASN A 248 2.69 7.78 -4.73
N THR A 249 1.89 6.79 -4.38
CA THR A 249 2.15 5.36 -4.59
C THR A 249 1.23 4.78 -5.65
N ILE A 250 1.72 3.80 -6.41
CA ILE A 250 0.94 3.03 -7.39
C ILE A 250 0.49 1.71 -6.77
N SER A 251 -0.81 1.41 -6.87
CA SER A 251 -1.39 0.08 -6.69
C SER A 251 -2.03 -0.35 -8.01
N ALA A 252 -1.40 -1.25 -8.75
CA ALA A 252 -1.89 -1.58 -10.09
C ALA A 252 -1.73 -3.05 -10.48
N GLN A 253 -2.62 -3.51 -11.36
CA GLN A 253 -2.57 -4.82 -11.99
C GLN A 253 -2.38 -5.97 -11.00
N ALA A 254 -3.15 -6.02 -9.92
CA ALA A 254 -3.27 -7.23 -9.12
C ALA A 254 -3.74 -8.40 -9.99
N LEU A 255 -3.24 -9.61 -9.74
CA LEU A 255 -3.45 -10.76 -10.60
C LEU A 255 -4.79 -11.47 -10.31
N ASP A 256 -5.60 -11.70 -11.34
CA ASP A 256 -6.89 -12.44 -11.22
C ASP A 256 -6.67 -13.98 -11.15
N THR A 257 -5.52 -14.40 -10.62
CA THR A 257 -5.16 -15.83 -10.53
C THR A 257 -6.05 -16.58 -9.57
N TYR A 258 -6.40 -15.97 -8.44
CA TYR A 258 -7.21 -16.56 -7.37
C TYR A 258 -8.58 -15.88 -7.18
N ASN A 259 -9.19 -15.42 -8.26
CA ASN A 259 -10.46 -14.72 -8.20
C ASN A 259 -10.41 -13.43 -7.33
N HIS A 260 -9.26 -12.77 -7.30
CA HIS A 260 -9.04 -11.53 -6.54
C HIS A 260 -8.77 -10.34 -7.46
N ALA A 261 -7.58 -10.14 -7.94
CA ALA A 261 -7.17 -8.94 -8.70
C ALA A 261 -7.56 -7.64 -7.99
N PHE A 262 -7.31 -7.56 -6.68
CA PHE A 262 -7.74 -6.41 -5.86
C PHE A 262 -6.60 -5.43 -5.59
N GLY A 263 -6.97 -4.14 -5.52
CA GLY A 263 -6.00 -3.08 -5.32
C GLY A 263 -5.45 -3.04 -3.88
N SER A 264 -6.32 -2.87 -2.89
CA SER A 264 -5.88 -2.62 -1.52
C SER A 264 -6.99 -2.83 -0.49
N THR A 265 -6.61 -3.21 0.74
CA THR A 265 -7.43 -2.98 1.93
C THR A 265 -6.70 -2.00 2.84
N LEU A 266 -7.30 -0.82 3.06
CA LEU A 266 -6.69 0.29 3.78
C LEU A 266 -7.60 0.80 4.90
N GLY A 267 -7.01 1.42 5.92
CA GLY A 267 -7.76 1.99 7.04
C GLY A 267 -6.89 2.22 8.26
N GLY A 268 -7.52 2.37 9.40
CA GLY A 268 -6.87 2.57 10.69
C GLY A 268 -7.19 3.90 11.33
N GLU A 269 -6.63 4.14 12.51
CA GLU A 269 -6.77 5.39 13.24
C GLU A 269 -5.72 6.40 12.81
N ASN A 270 -6.14 7.63 12.49
CA ASN A 270 -5.27 8.70 11.97
C ASN A 270 -4.55 8.26 10.68
N CYS A 271 -5.32 7.85 9.68
CA CYS A 271 -4.79 7.39 8.39
C CYS A 271 -5.03 8.41 7.27
N SER A 272 -4.10 8.46 6.30
CA SER A 272 -4.16 9.35 5.14
C SER A 272 -3.65 8.66 3.88
N PHE A 273 -4.48 8.62 2.84
CA PHE A 273 -4.19 8.00 1.56
C PHE A 273 -4.37 9.05 0.47
N MET A 274 -3.26 9.58 -0.05
CA MET A 274 -3.32 10.78 -0.88
C MET A 274 -2.34 10.77 -2.05
N ARG A 275 -2.82 11.32 -3.18
CA ARG A 275 -2.05 11.46 -4.41
C ARG A 275 -1.54 10.12 -4.94
N ASN A 276 -2.30 9.05 -4.73
CA ASN A 276 -1.98 7.71 -5.21
C ASN A 276 -2.72 7.37 -6.51
N LEU A 277 -2.26 6.33 -7.18
CA LEU A 277 -2.90 5.76 -8.35
C LEU A 277 -3.35 4.32 -8.08
N TRP A 278 -4.64 4.05 -8.20
CA TRP A 278 -5.19 2.70 -8.35
C TRP A 278 -5.55 2.48 -9.81
N ALA A 279 -4.94 1.48 -10.45
CA ALA A 279 -5.15 1.25 -11.88
C ALA A 279 -5.24 -0.23 -12.24
N ASN A 280 -6.22 -0.58 -13.06
CA ASN A 280 -6.36 -1.93 -13.59
C ASN A 280 -6.46 -3.01 -12.49
N ASN A 281 -7.22 -2.75 -11.44
CA ASN A 281 -7.59 -3.73 -10.43
C ASN A 281 -9.10 -3.98 -10.50
N ALA A 282 -9.53 -5.21 -10.40
CA ALA A 282 -10.93 -5.58 -10.56
C ALA A 282 -11.84 -4.93 -9.48
N GLY A 283 -11.31 -4.74 -8.29
CA GLY A 283 -12.00 -4.10 -7.18
C GLY A 283 -11.07 -3.69 -6.05
N ARG A 284 -11.64 -3.21 -4.95
CA ARG A 284 -10.89 -2.69 -3.79
C ARG A 284 -9.89 -1.60 -4.16
N ASN A 285 -10.39 -0.48 -4.67
CA ASN A 285 -9.55 0.64 -5.14
C ASN A 285 -9.67 1.92 -4.27
N PRO A 286 -9.43 1.84 -2.94
CA PRO A 286 -9.26 0.67 -2.09
C PRO A 286 -10.56 0.11 -1.51
N SER A 287 -10.49 -1.04 -0.79
CA SER A 287 -11.47 -1.42 0.22
C SER A 287 -11.10 -0.78 1.54
N ILE A 288 -12.07 -0.22 2.23
CA ILE A 288 -11.89 0.46 3.50
C ILE A 288 -12.02 -0.56 4.63
N GLY A 289 -11.09 -0.56 5.57
CA GLY A 289 -11.15 -1.34 6.78
C GLY A 289 -12.35 -0.94 7.64
N TRP A 290 -12.22 -1.06 8.93
CA TRP A 290 -13.22 -0.55 9.87
C TRP A 290 -12.57 0.54 10.72
N ASN A 291 -13.42 1.33 11.42
CA ASN A 291 -12.97 2.28 12.42
C ASN A 291 -12.19 3.48 11.86
N GLY A 292 -12.14 4.56 12.63
CA GLY A 292 -11.33 5.74 12.37
C GLY A 292 -11.83 6.66 11.25
N ILE A 293 -11.02 7.69 10.98
CA ILE A 293 -11.26 8.65 9.90
C ILE A 293 -10.41 8.25 8.70
N PHE A 294 -11.09 7.79 7.66
CA PHE A 294 -10.47 7.39 6.41
C PHE A 294 -10.32 8.59 5.48
N ASN A 295 -9.12 9.12 5.35
CA ASN A 295 -8.83 10.24 4.46
C ASN A 295 -8.34 9.74 3.10
N PHE A 296 -9.19 9.85 2.07
CA PHE A 296 -8.91 9.49 0.69
C PHE A 296 -8.98 10.74 -0.17
N VAL A 297 -7.83 11.35 -0.45
CA VAL A 297 -7.74 12.72 -0.97
C VAL A 297 -6.80 12.81 -2.17
N ASN A 298 -7.26 13.44 -3.25
CA ASN A 298 -6.45 13.69 -4.45
C ASN A 298 -5.87 12.44 -5.12
N ASN A 299 -6.56 11.31 -5.05
CA ASN A 299 -6.15 10.08 -5.72
C ASN A 299 -6.76 9.96 -7.12
N VAL A 300 -6.18 9.06 -7.92
CA VAL A 300 -6.71 8.65 -9.23
C VAL A 300 -7.11 7.18 -9.17
N VAL A 301 -8.34 6.87 -9.59
CA VAL A 301 -8.84 5.49 -9.69
C VAL A 301 -9.21 5.22 -11.16
N TYR A 302 -8.60 4.20 -11.77
CA TYR A 302 -8.78 3.87 -13.18
C TYR A 302 -9.12 2.41 -13.42
N ASN A 303 -10.11 2.16 -14.28
CA ASN A 303 -10.44 0.85 -14.88
C ASN A 303 -10.72 -0.26 -13.86
N TRP A 304 -11.74 -0.07 -13.03
CA TRP A 304 -12.28 -1.10 -12.11
C TRP A 304 -13.34 -1.96 -12.83
N ALA A 305 -13.49 -3.23 -12.41
CA ALA A 305 -14.48 -4.15 -12.95
C ALA A 305 -15.77 -4.20 -12.13
N ASN A 306 -15.65 -4.40 -10.81
CA ASN A 306 -16.81 -4.61 -9.95
C ASN A 306 -16.87 -3.66 -8.73
N ARG A 307 -15.75 -3.08 -8.32
CA ARG A 307 -15.71 -2.15 -7.19
C ARG A 307 -14.65 -1.06 -7.41
N SER A 308 -15.05 0.19 -7.25
CA SER A 308 -14.13 1.30 -7.08
C SER A 308 -13.65 1.34 -5.61
N VAL A 309 -14.00 2.36 -4.84
CA VAL A 309 -13.81 2.38 -3.39
C VAL A 309 -15.00 1.72 -2.71
N ASP A 310 -14.77 0.85 -1.73
CA ASP A 310 -15.83 0.14 -1.00
C ASP A 310 -15.46 -0.14 0.46
N GLY A 311 -16.38 -0.66 1.24
CA GLY A 311 -16.11 -1.21 2.56
C GLY A 311 -16.39 -0.28 3.72
N GLY A 312 -15.63 -0.44 4.81
CA GLY A 312 -15.89 0.17 6.10
C GLY A 312 -16.97 -0.54 6.90
N ASP A 313 -17.38 0.10 7.98
CA ASP A 313 -18.51 -0.30 8.82
C ASP A 313 -19.16 0.95 9.45
N TYR A 314 -20.05 0.76 10.43
CA TYR A 314 -20.75 1.86 11.09
C TYR A 314 -19.83 2.76 11.92
N THR A 315 -18.63 2.33 12.27
CA THR A 315 -17.65 3.11 13.05
C THR A 315 -16.76 3.97 12.17
N ALA A 316 -16.73 3.72 10.85
CA ALA A 316 -15.88 4.44 9.92
C ALA A 316 -16.44 5.82 9.57
N LEU A 317 -15.57 6.81 9.51
CA LEU A 317 -15.85 8.17 9.03
C LEU A 317 -15.02 8.41 7.76
N TYR A 318 -15.66 8.86 6.68
CA TYR A 318 -15.01 8.91 5.37
C TYR A 318 -14.85 10.36 4.90
N ASN A 319 -13.63 10.74 4.58
CA ASN A 319 -13.31 11.93 3.78
C ASN A 319 -12.91 11.49 2.37
N ILE A 320 -13.80 11.60 1.40
CA ILE A 320 -13.56 11.26 -0.02
C ILE A 320 -13.52 12.58 -0.79
N ILE A 321 -12.32 13.15 -0.95
CA ILE A 321 -12.15 14.55 -1.36
C ILE A 321 -11.31 14.68 -2.62
N ASN A 322 -11.83 15.37 -3.63
CA ASN A 322 -11.09 15.79 -4.82
C ASN A 322 -10.31 14.65 -5.51
N ASN A 323 -10.87 13.44 -5.55
CA ASN A 323 -10.30 12.32 -6.29
C ASN A 323 -10.80 12.33 -7.74
N TYR A 324 -10.04 11.73 -8.64
CA TYR A 324 -10.39 11.58 -10.05
C TYR A 324 -10.67 10.11 -10.37
N TYR A 325 -11.89 9.82 -10.80
CA TYR A 325 -12.34 8.49 -11.20
C TYR A 325 -12.47 8.42 -12.71
N LYS A 326 -11.71 7.52 -13.34
CA LYS A 326 -11.69 7.33 -14.79
C LYS A 326 -12.13 5.91 -15.15
N PRO A 327 -13.37 5.70 -15.62
CA PRO A 327 -13.81 4.42 -16.14
C PRO A 327 -12.92 3.98 -17.32
N GLY A 328 -12.49 2.71 -17.31
CA GLY A 328 -11.66 2.14 -18.36
C GLY A 328 -12.40 1.13 -19.23
N ALA A 329 -11.63 0.32 -19.98
CA ALA A 329 -12.17 -0.65 -20.93
C ALA A 329 -12.99 -1.75 -20.26
N LEU A 330 -12.65 -2.13 -19.02
CA LEU A 330 -13.36 -3.18 -18.27
C LEU A 330 -14.46 -2.63 -17.37
N THR A 331 -14.48 -1.33 -17.12
CA THR A 331 -15.49 -0.72 -16.25
C THR A 331 -16.87 -0.81 -16.88
N PRO A 332 -17.90 -1.38 -16.18
CA PRO A 332 -19.24 -1.53 -16.74
C PRO A 332 -19.91 -0.18 -16.97
N LYS A 333 -20.07 0.24 -18.22
CA LYS A 333 -20.56 1.57 -18.57
C LYS A 333 -22.06 1.78 -18.29
N ASN A 334 -22.86 0.73 -18.38
CA ASN A 334 -24.33 0.78 -18.29
C ASN A 334 -24.88 0.32 -16.93
N ALA A 335 -24.01 0.14 -15.93
CA ALA A 335 -24.40 -0.26 -14.59
C ALA A 335 -24.00 0.82 -13.58
N PRO A 336 -24.69 0.93 -12.42
CA PRO A 336 -24.33 1.88 -11.37
C PRO A 336 -22.85 1.83 -10.98
N ILE A 337 -22.24 0.66 -11.03
CA ILE A 337 -20.79 0.44 -10.80
C ILE A 337 -19.92 1.35 -11.66
N GLY A 338 -20.35 1.64 -12.90
CA GLY A 338 -19.58 2.45 -13.87
C GLY A 338 -19.33 3.90 -13.43
N HIS A 339 -20.15 4.41 -12.52
CA HIS A 339 -20.00 5.77 -11.99
C HIS A 339 -19.95 5.82 -10.45
N ARG A 340 -19.60 4.69 -9.83
CA ARG A 340 -19.46 4.56 -8.38
C ARG A 340 -18.20 5.26 -7.87
N ILE A 341 -18.36 6.21 -6.95
CA ILE A 341 -17.26 6.82 -6.18
C ILE A 341 -16.98 5.98 -4.94
N LEU A 342 -18.02 5.62 -4.19
CA LEU A 342 -17.91 4.87 -2.94
C LEU A 342 -19.11 3.94 -2.77
N LYS A 343 -18.85 2.73 -2.27
CA LYS A 343 -19.86 1.81 -1.77
C LYS A 343 -19.65 1.56 -0.28
N PRO A 344 -20.31 2.32 0.62
CA PRO A 344 -20.29 2.04 2.04
C PRO A 344 -20.95 0.69 2.34
N GLU A 345 -20.38 -0.07 3.28
CA GLU A 345 -20.87 -1.40 3.67
C GLU A 345 -21.28 -1.43 5.15
N SER A 346 -22.26 -2.27 5.46
CA SER A 346 -22.75 -2.54 6.82
C SER A 346 -22.48 -3.97 7.26
N GLY A 347 -22.35 -4.92 6.33
CA GLY A 347 -22.22 -6.35 6.62
C GLY A 347 -21.02 -6.73 7.50
N ARG A 348 -19.97 -5.93 7.52
CA ARG A 348 -18.80 -6.14 8.38
C ARG A 348 -19.05 -5.82 9.85
N SER A 349 -20.09 -5.06 10.14
CA SER A 349 -20.47 -4.67 11.52
C SER A 349 -20.91 -5.83 12.39
N LYS A 350 -21.33 -6.95 11.78
CA LYS A 350 -21.90 -8.14 12.47
C LYS A 350 -23.06 -7.81 13.41
N LEU A 351 -23.74 -6.69 13.17
CA LEU A 351 -24.96 -6.30 13.87
C LEU A 351 -26.16 -6.96 13.22
N GLY A 352 -27.20 -7.24 13.99
CA GLY A 352 -28.45 -7.81 13.47
C GLY A 352 -29.31 -6.83 12.67
N TYR A 353 -28.79 -5.62 12.41
CA TYR A 353 -29.47 -4.56 11.67
C TYR A 353 -28.44 -3.76 10.87
N LEU A 354 -28.91 -3.02 9.86
CA LEU A 354 -28.08 -2.26 8.96
C LEU A 354 -27.78 -0.89 9.56
N VAL A 355 -26.50 -0.58 9.67
CA VAL A 355 -26.00 0.73 10.09
C VAL A 355 -24.67 1.01 9.37
N PHE A 356 -24.53 2.23 8.90
CA PHE A 356 -23.39 2.65 8.07
C PHE A 356 -22.61 3.75 8.77
N GLY A 357 -21.34 3.88 8.38
CA GLY A 357 -20.50 5.02 8.73
C GLY A 357 -20.97 6.32 8.07
N ARG A 358 -20.35 7.43 8.44
CA ARG A 358 -20.69 8.77 7.92
C ARG A 358 -19.71 9.21 6.86
N VAL A 359 -20.22 9.76 5.77
CA VAL A 359 -19.46 10.05 4.55
C VAL A 359 -19.50 11.55 4.23
N TYR A 360 -18.33 12.17 4.17
CA TYR A 360 -18.13 13.42 3.46
C TYR A 360 -17.51 13.12 2.09
N ALA A 361 -18.26 13.33 1.02
CA ALA A 361 -17.81 13.16 -0.36
C ALA A 361 -18.04 14.44 -1.13
N ASN A 362 -16.95 15.07 -1.59
CA ASN A 362 -17.05 16.36 -2.27
C ASN A 362 -15.88 16.61 -3.23
N GLY A 363 -16.16 17.30 -4.33
CA GLY A 363 -15.16 17.72 -5.31
C GLY A 363 -14.56 16.58 -6.14
N ASN A 364 -15.07 15.34 -6.03
CA ASN A 364 -14.60 14.25 -6.83
C ASN A 364 -15.12 14.34 -8.28
N ILE A 365 -14.27 14.06 -9.25
CA ILE A 365 -14.63 13.99 -10.67
C ILE A 365 -14.87 12.53 -11.04
N MET A 366 -15.99 12.25 -11.68
CA MET A 366 -16.28 11.01 -12.38
C MET A 366 -16.25 11.29 -13.89
N GLU A 367 -15.16 10.91 -14.56
CA GLU A 367 -15.01 11.13 -16.00
C GLU A 367 -16.16 10.49 -16.77
N GLY A 368 -16.80 11.28 -17.63
CA GLY A 368 -17.95 10.84 -18.43
C GLY A 368 -19.30 10.82 -17.69
N ASN A 369 -19.37 11.35 -16.44
CA ASN A 369 -20.64 11.52 -15.73
C ASN A 369 -20.69 12.86 -14.99
N ASP A 370 -21.25 13.88 -15.67
CA ASP A 370 -21.34 15.24 -15.16
C ASP A 370 -22.27 15.36 -13.95
N ALA A 371 -23.31 14.53 -13.86
CA ALA A 371 -24.25 14.56 -12.74
C ALA A 371 -23.55 14.16 -11.43
N VAL A 372 -22.78 13.07 -11.44
CA VAL A 372 -21.98 12.62 -10.32
C VAL A 372 -20.84 13.58 -10.00
N THR A 373 -20.23 14.17 -11.02
CA THR A 373 -19.16 15.17 -10.85
C THR A 373 -19.69 16.43 -10.17
N LYS A 374 -20.87 16.90 -10.55
CA LYS A 374 -21.51 18.11 -9.98
C LYS A 374 -21.97 17.89 -8.53
N ASP A 375 -22.53 16.71 -8.26
CA ASP A 375 -22.93 16.29 -6.90
C ASP A 375 -22.56 14.82 -6.72
N ASN A 376 -21.54 14.55 -5.91
CA ASN A 376 -21.04 13.19 -5.70
C ASN A 376 -22.07 12.25 -5.07
N TRP A 377 -23.13 12.80 -4.47
CA TRP A 377 -24.26 12.05 -3.92
C TRP A 377 -25.33 11.70 -4.97
N ASN A 378 -25.28 12.34 -6.12
CA ASN A 378 -26.20 12.02 -7.23
C ASN A 378 -25.74 10.75 -8.00
N GLY A 379 -25.79 9.60 -7.32
CA GLY A 379 -25.42 8.30 -7.85
C GLY A 379 -23.95 7.90 -7.72
N GLY A 380 -23.08 8.75 -7.17
CA GLY A 380 -21.67 8.42 -6.94
C GLY A 380 -21.44 7.64 -5.64
N VAL A 381 -22.06 8.07 -4.53
CA VAL A 381 -22.11 7.28 -3.31
C VAL A 381 -23.29 6.31 -3.42
N GLN A 382 -22.98 5.01 -3.45
CA GLN A 382 -23.96 3.94 -3.63
C GLN A 382 -23.90 3.01 -2.44
N VAL A 383 -24.92 3.06 -1.61
CA VAL A 383 -25.04 2.16 -0.45
C VAL A 383 -25.01 0.70 -0.90
N GLU A 384 -24.53 -0.18 -0.06
CA GLU A 384 -24.53 -1.61 -0.29
C GLU A 384 -25.85 -2.09 -0.91
N GLU A 385 -25.79 -2.99 -1.88
CA GLU A 385 -26.93 -3.43 -2.69
C GLU A 385 -28.09 -3.91 -1.82
N MET A 386 -29.12 -3.09 -1.74
CA MET A 386 -30.30 -3.34 -0.90
C MET A 386 -31.53 -2.70 -1.52
N GLU A 387 -32.64 -3.39 -1.33
CA GLU A 387 -33.94 -2.79 -1.55
C GLU A 387 -34.13 -1.59 -0.59
N ASN A 388 -34.50 -0.44 -1.10
CA ASN A 388 -34.65 0.82 -0.35
C ASN A 388 -33.35 1.44 0.23
N ALA A 389 -32.21 1.21 -0.39
CA ALA A 389 -30.92 1.79 0.04
C ALA A 389 -30.96 3.33 0.21
N GLY A 390 -31.84 4.03 -0.52
CA GLY A 390 -32.05 5.49 -0.41
C GLY A 390 -32.38 5.99 0.98
N GLN A 391 -33.06 5.19 1.80
CA GLN A 391 -33.42 5.58 3.18
C GLN A 391 -32.21 5.82 4.10
N TYR A 392 -31.02 5.26 3.76
CA TYR A 392 -29.80 5.43 4.55
C TYR A 392 -28.95 6.61 4.13
N THR A 393 -29.20 7.19 2.94
CA THR A 393 -28.39 8.25 2.35
C THR A 393 -28.31 9.48 3.26
N ASP A 394 -29.43 9.96 3.79
CA ASP A 394 -29.48 11.14 4.65
C ASP A 394 -28.76 10.92 5.98
N SER A 395 -28.83 9.73 6.55
CA SER A 395 -28.15 9.40 7.81
C SER A 395 -26.63 9.27 7.64
N MET A 396 -26.17 8.93 6.44
CA MET A 396 -24.75 8.77 6.13
C MET A 396 -24.11 10.07 5.62
N ARG A 397 -24.87 10.93 4.94
CA ARG A 397 -24.36 12.15 4.32
C ARG A 397 -23.92 13.14 5.38
N TRP A 398 -22.65 13.55 5.31
CA TRP A 398 -22.07 14.59 6.13
C TRP A 398 -21.67 15.79 5.28
N ASN A 399 -21.91 17.02 5.76
CA ASN A 399 -21.77 18.23 4.94
C ASN A 399 -20.45 18.97 5.14
N THR A 400 -19.64 18.54 6.11
CA THR A 400 -18.32 19.11 6.39
C THR A 400 -17.30 17.98 6.51
N PRO A 401 -16.02 18.22 6.14
CA PRO A 401 -15.00 17.17 6.30
C PRO A 401 -14.78 16.85 7.78
N PHE A 402 -14.51 15.58 8.06
CA PHE A 402 -14.06 15.14 9.38
C PHE A 402 -12.64 15.67 9.66
N PRO A 403 -12.26 15.81 10.93
CA PRO A 403 -10.90 16.23 11.30
C PRO A 403 -9.84 15.36 10.61
N LYS A 404 -8.83 15.97 10.08
CA LYS A 404 -7.72 15.29 9.39
C LYS A 404 -6.41 16.04 9.63
N PRO A 405 -5.25 15.38 9.47
CA PRO A 405 -3.98 16.07 9.43
C PRO A 405 -3.96 17.16 8.36
N GLU A 406 -3.22 18.23 8.60
CA GLU A 406 -3.03 19.27 7.60
C GLU A 406 -2.09 18.81 6.49
N PHE A 407 -2.54 18.94 5.26
CA PHE A 407 -1.76 18.76 4.04
C PHE A 407 -2.44 19.51 2.89
N PRO A 408 -1.68 19.93 1.85
CA PRO A 408 -2.24 20.61 0.69
C PRO A 408 -3.26 19.77 -0.05
N ILE A 409 -4.37 20.36 -0.45
CA ILE A 409 -5.43 19.74 -1.23
C ILE A 409 -5.53 20.45 -2.58
N MET A 410 -5.40 19.69 -3.66
CA MET A 410 -5.58 20.14 -5.04
C MET A 410 -7.04 19.91 -5.47
N THR A 411 -7.47 20.55 -6.56
CA THR A 411 -8.69 20.14 -7.25
C THR A 411 -8.51 18.72 -7.84
N ALA A 412 -9.61 18.01 -8.10
CA ALA A 412 -9.53 16.67 -8.69
C ALA A 412 -8.85 16.66 -10.07
N LYS A 413 -8.99 17.73 -10.85
CA LYS A 413 -8.32 17.86 -12.16
C LYS A 413 -6.80 18.05 -12.00
N GLU A 414 -6.37 18.91 -11.10
CA GLU A 414 -4.96 19.11 -10.79
C GLU A 414 -4.34 17.84 -10.21
N SER A 415 -5.10 17.09 -9.36
CA SER A 415 -4.62 15.84 -8.81
C SER A 415 -4.42 14.76 -9.88
N TYR A 416 -5.26 14.71 -10.92
CA TYR A 416 -5.04 13.80 -12.06
C TYR A 416 -3.69 14.07 -12.73
N ASP A 417 -3.40 15.32 -13.06
CA ASP A 417 -2.14 15.68 -13.70
C ASP A 417 -0.94 15.46 -12.77
N PHE A 418 -1.07 15.85 -11.50
CA PHE A 418 -0.02 15.67 -10.50
C PHE A 418 0.30 14.18 -10.29
N VAL A 419 -0.72 13.36 -10.07
CA VAL A 419 -0.58 11.92 -9.82
C VAL A 419 0.13 11.25 -11.00
N LEU A 420 -0.33 11.44 -12.23
CA LEU A 420 0.29 10.78 -13.39
C LEU A 420 1.74 11.23 -13.65
N ASN A 421 2.12 12.40 -13.21
CA ASN A 421 3.49 12.88 -13.36
C ASN A 421 4.42 12.42 -12.23
N ASN A 422 3.90 12.18 -11.02
CA ASN A 422 4.73 12.02 -9.84
C ASN A 422 4.69 10.64 -9.18
N VAL A 423 3.61 9.84 -9.33
CA VAL A 423 3.46 8.61 -8.55
C VAL A 423 4.46 7.52 -8.90
N GLY A 424 4.59 6.58 -7.97
CA GLY A 424 5.39 5.37 -8.10
C GLY A 424 6.86 5.58 -7.80
N ALA A 425 7.63 4.52 -7.88
CA ALA A 425 9.08 4.54 -7.69
C ALA A 425 9.76 5.23 -8.88
N ASN A 426 9.71 6.56 -8.89
CA ASN A 426 10.20 7.40 -9.99
C ASN A 426 11.65 7.85 -9.83
N ILE A 427 12.27 7.57 -8.69
CA ILE A 427 13.69 7.78 -8.41
C ILE A 427 14.32 6.43 -8.01
N PRO A 428 15.52 6.12 -8.52
CA PRO A 428 16.36 6.94 -9.42
C PRO A 428 15.75 7.13 -10.82
N LYS A 429 14.88 6.21 -11.26
CA LYS A 429 14.25 6.26 -12.59
C LYS A 429 12.91 5.55 -12.58
N ARG A 430 11.89 6.17 -13.15
CA ARG A 430 10.62 5.49 -13.42
C ARG A 430 10.83 4.43 -14.51
N ASP A 431 10.51 3.18 -14.21
CA ASP A 431 10.71 2.09 -15.15
C ASP A 431 9.60 1.97 -16.20
N ILE A 432 9.83 1.10 -17.18
CA ILE A 432 8.91 0.91 -18.31
C ILE A 432 7.55 0.34 -17.89
N VAL A 433 7.47 -0.39 -16.77
CA VAL A 433 6.20 -0.96 -16.28
C VAL A 433 5.34 0.15 -15.71
N ASP A 434 5.89 1.03 -14.87
CA ASP A 434 5.16 2.18 -14.34
C ASP A 434 4.79 3.17 -15.45
N GLN A 435 5.70 3.42 -16.41
CA GLN A 435 5.41 4.25 -17.58
C GLN A 435 4.22 3.69 -18.37
N ARG A 436 4.18 2.38 -18.60
CA ARG A 436 3.08 1.69 -19.28
C ARG A 436 1.75 1.86 -18.54
N ILE A 437 1.72 1.71 -17.20
CA ILE A 437 0.51 1.92 -16.41
C ILE A 437 0.02 3.35 -16.56
N ILE A 438 0.89 4.33 -16.42
CA ILE A 438 0.53 5.75 -16.56
C ILE A 438 -0.02 6.05 -17.97
N GLU A 439 0.60 5.49 -19.02
CA GLU A 439 0.14 5.68 -20.39
C GLU A 439 -1.24 5.05 -20.61
N GLN A 440 -1.52 3.88 -20.03
CA GLN A 440 -2.87 3.29 -20.07
C GLN A 440 -3.91 4.21 -19.41
N VAL A 441 -3.58 4.83 -18.28
CA VAL A 441 -4.47 5.79 -17.61
C VAL A 441 -4.69 7.02 -18.49
N ARG A 442 -3.65 7.57 -19.09
CA ARG A 442 -3.76 8.76 -19.97
C ARG A 442 -4.62 8.51 -21.19
N THR A 443 -4.35 7.41 -21.88
CA THR A 443 -4.98 7.09 -23.16
C THR A 443 -6.31 6.36 -23.04
N GLY A 444 -6.60 5.74 -21.90
CA GLY A 444 -7.73 4.84 -21.71
C GLY A 444 -7.58 3.50 -22.46
N LYS A 445 -6.39 3.21 -23.01
CA LYS A 445 -6.12 2.00 -23.80
C LYS A 445 -5.27 1.02 -23.01
N ALA A 446 -5.73 -0.23 -22.92
CA ALA A 446 -4.96 -1.29 -22.31
C ALA A 446 -3.76 -1.67 -23.20
N TYR A 447 -2.65 -2.02 -22.54
CA TYR A 447 -1.51 -2.64 -23.20
C TYR A 447 -1.49 -4.14 -22.88
N TYR A 448 -1.31 -4.97 -23.89
CA TYR A 448 -1.21 -6.42 -23.75
C TYR A 448 -0.39 -7.03 -24.89
N LYS A 449 0.01 -8.29 -24.72
CA LYS A 449 0.60 -9.12 -25.77
C LYS A 449 -0.45 -10.07 -26.31
N GLU A 450 -0.57 -10.14 -27.63
CA GLU A 450 -1.52 -11.05 -28.30
C GLU A 450 -1.17 -12.53 -28.09
N GLY A 451 -2.17 -13.39 -28.25
CA GLY A 451 -2.01 -14.85 -28.23
C GLY A 451 -1.82 -15.46 -26.84
N LEU A 452 -2.15 -14.72 -25.78
CA LEU A 452 -1.96 -15.19 -24.40
C LEU A 452 -3.28 -15.43 -23.64
N ASP A 453 -4.39 -15.65 -24.35
CA ASP A 453 -5.71 -15.91 -23.75
C ASP A 453 -5.77 -17.18 -22.90
N SER A 454 -4.94 -18.18 -23.24
CA SER A 454 -4.90 -19.48 -22.58
C SER A 454 -3.71 -19.64 -21.64
N VAL A 455 -3.01 -18.55 -21.29
CA VAL A 455 -1.89 -18.64 -20.37
C VAL A 455 -2.40 -19.09 -19.00
N GLU A 456 -1.95 -20.25 -18.59
CA GLU A 456 -2.15 -20.81 -17.27
C GLU A 456 -0.79 -21.10 -16.67
N PHE A 457 -0.49 -20.46 -15.56
CA PHE A 457 0.80 -20.61 -14.90
C PHE A 457 0.75 -21.71 -13.84
N TYR A 458 -0.34 -21.78 -13.09
CA TYR A 458 -0.57 -22.74 -12.03
C TYR A 458 -1.75 -23.65 -12.33
N GLN A 459 -1.70 -24.88 -11.84
CA GLN A 459 -2.72 -25.90 -12.09
C GLN A 459 -4.11 -25.62 -11.51
N PHE A 460 -4.25 -24.68 -10.57
CA PHE A 460 -5.52 -24.33 -9.93
C PHE A 460 -5.83 -22.84 -9.95
N LYS A 461 -5.65 -22.22 -11.09
CA LYS A 461 -6.08 -20.85 -11.32
C LYS A 461 -7.61 -20.75 -11.41
N HIS A 462 -8.17 -19.88 -10.59
CA HIS A 462 -9.59 -19.63 -10.56
C HIS A 462 -9.88 -18.17 -10.90
N ARG A 463 -10.07 -17.90 -12.16
CA ARG A 463 -10.36 -16.54 -12.64
C ARG A 463 -11.78 -16.13 -12.29
N ARG A 464 -11.95 -14.90 -11.86
CA ARG A 464 -13.25 -14.25 -11.78
C ARG A 464 -13.71 -13.76 -13.14
N LEU A 465 -12.78 -13.22 -13.92
CA LEU A 465 -13.05 -12.52 -15.17
C LEU A 465 -12.84 -13.45 -16.38
N ALA A 466 -13.34 -13.04 -17.52
CA ALA A 466 -13.17 -13.73 -18.78
C ALA A 466 -11.67 -13.89 -19.15
N LYS A 467 -11.33 -14.93 -19.92
CA LYS A 467 -9.95 -15.24 -20.30
C LYS A 467 -9.24 -14.10 -21.04
N ASP A 468 -9.98 -13.27 -21.73
CA ASP A 468 -9.50 -12.11 -22.49
C ASP A 468 -9.51 -10.80 -21.69
N SER A 469 -9.80 -10.84 -20.38
CA SER A 469 -9.81 -9.64 -19.51
C SER A 469 -8.50 -8.86 -19.54
N TYR A 470 -7.38 -9.52 -19.83
CA TYR A 470 -6.07 -8.88 -19.94
C TYR A 470 -6.00 -7.89 -21.11
N LYS A 471 -6.80 -8.10 -22.19
CA LYS A 471 -6.93 -7.16 -23.30
C LYS A 471 -7.61 -5.84 -22.87
N ASN A 472 -8.27 -5.87 -21.71
CA ASN A 472 -8.93 -4.73 -21.09
C ASN A 472 -8.19 -4.24 -19.81
N GLY A 473 -6.98 -4.75 -19.54
CA GLY A 473 -6.09 -4.26 -18.50
C GLY A 473 -6.04 -5.09 -17.22
N ILE A 474 -6.95 -6.05 -16.98
CA ILE A 474 -6.90 -6.93 -15.80
C ILE A 474 -6.27 -8.26 -16.18
N ILE A 475 -5.08 -8.52 -15.66
CA ILE A 475 -4.24 -9.65 -16.03
C ILE A 475 -4.33 -10.80 -15.03
N THR A 476 -4.01 -12.00 -15.48
CA THR A 476 -3.85 -13.20 -14.65
C THR A 476 -2.38 -13.59 -14.53
N ASP A 477 -1.59 -13.21 -15.54
CA ASP A 477 -0.20 -13.61 -15.68
C ASP A 477 0.61 -12.43 -16.20
N ILE A 478 1.75 -12.14 -15.57
CA ILE A 478 2.59 -11.00 -15.93
C ILE A 478 3.13 -11.05 -17.37
N ARG A 479 3.22 -12.26 -17.96
CA ARG A 479 3.64 -12.42 -19.36
C ARG A 479 2.67 -11.74 -20.33
N GLN A 480 1.39 -11.64 -19.97
CA GLN A 480 0.36 -10.95 -20.77
C GLN A 480 0.69 -9.47 -21.00
N VAL A 481 1.57 -8.90 -20.19
CA VAL A 481 2.00 -7.50 -20.28
C VAL A 481 3.52 -7.32 -20.38
N GLY A 482 4.26 -8.39 -20.69
CA GLY A 482 5.70 -8.33 -20.93
C GLY A 482 6.60 -8.73 -19.76
N GLY A 483 6.04 -9.03 -18.59
CA GLY A 483 6.80 -9.52 -17.43
C GLY A 483 7.67 -8.45 -16.76
N TYR A 484 8.68 -8.91 -16.03
CA TYR A 484 9.65 -8.03 -15.38
C TYR A 484 10.58 -7.37 -16.39
N PRO A 485 10.88 -6.08 -16.23
CA PRO A 485 11.92 -5.43 -17.04
C PRO A 485 13.33 -5.82 -16.53
N GLU A 486 14.35 -5.52 -17.31
CA GLU A 486 15.72 -5.51 -16.81
C GLU A 486 16.00 -4.22 -16.05
N TYR A 487 16.81 -4.31 -15.00
CA TYR A 487 17.34 -3.18 -14.25
C TYR A 487 18.85 -3.18 -14.31
N LYS A 488 19.44 -2.08 -14.70
CA LYS A 488 20.89 -1.90 -14.85
C LYS A 488 21.36 -0.71 -14.01
N GLY A 489 22.52 -0.85 -13.39
CA GLY A 489 23.17 0.23 -12.65
C GLY A 489 24.56 -0.20 -12.20
N THR A 490 25.46 0.76 -12.14
CA THR A 490 26.82 0.55 -11.64
C THR A 490 26.87 1.04 -10.20
N PRO A 491 27.36 0.22 -9.26
CA PRO A 491 27.57 0.66 -7.88
C PRO A 491 28.43 1.93 -7.82
N TYR A 492 28.07 2.84 -6.93
CA TYR A 492 28.87 4.03 -6.65
C TYR A 492 30.03 3.68 -5.69
N ILE A 493 31.07 4.54 -5.69
CA ILE A 493 32.17 4.43 -4.74
C ILE A 493 31.71 5.02 -3.41
N ASP A 494 31.84 4.23 -2.36
CA ASP A 494 31.54 4.51 -0.96
C ASP A 494 32.68 3.87 -0.17
N THR A 495 33.70 4.68 0.15
CA THR A 495 34.99 4.19 0.65
C THR A 495 34.90 3.71 2.08
N ASP A 496 34.17 4.41 2.94
CA ASP A 496 34.01 4.08 4.36
C ASP A 496 32.76 3.25 4.66
N LYS A 497 31.92 3.01 3.63
CA LYS A 497 30.72 2.14 3.68
C LYS A 497 29.63 2.65 4.61
N ASP A 498 29.42 3.94 4.64
CA ASP A 498 28.41 4.60 5.42
C ASP A 498 27.08 4.82 4.65
N GLY A 499 27.06 4.42 3.37
CA GLY A 499 25.89 4.48 2.48
C GLY A 499 25.75 5.77 1.70
N MET A 500 26.70 6.70 1.83
CA MET A 500 26.79 7.92 1.01
C MET A 500 27.87 7.76 -0.06
N PRO A 501 27.65 8.23 -1.30
CA PRO A 501 28.72 8.23 -2.29
C PRO A 501 29.83 9.23 -1.95
N ASP A 502 31.11 8.84 -2.06
CA ASP A 502 32.28 9.73 -1.89
C ASP A 502 32.12 11.08 -2.59
N ALA A 503 31.55 11.07 -3.79
CA ALA A 503 31.36 12.29 -4.58
C ALA A 503 30.35 13.24 -3.93
N TRP A 504 29.29 12.70 -3.31
CA TRP A 504 28.29 13.50 -2.62
C TRP A 504 28.87 14.08 -1.33
N GLU A 505 29.60 13.28 -0.57
CA GLU A 505 30.25 13.70 0.68
C GLU A 505 31.22 14.84 0.44
N LYS A 506 32.14 14.70 -0.53
CA LYS A 506 33.08 15.75 -0.93
C LYS A 506 32.37 17.05 -1.32
N ALA A 507 31.27 16.95 -2.08
CA ALA A 507 30.47 18.11 -2.50
C ALA A 507 29.79 18.80 -1.30
N ASN A 508 29.50 18.06 -0.23
CA ASN A 508 28.82 18.55 0.96
C ASN A 508 29.77 18.87 2.12
N GLY A 509 31.09 18.64 1.95
CA GLY A 509 32.12 18.94 2.95
C GLY A 509 32.18 17.91 4.09
N LEU A 510 31.78 16.67 3.77
CA LEU A 510 31.95 15.49 4.60
C LEU A 510 33.23 14.73 4.24
N ASN A 511 33.62 13.77 5.06
CA ASN A 511 34.84 13.00 4.89
C ASN A 511 34.55 11.58 4.41
N PRO A 512 34.84 11.20 3.16
CA PRO A 512 34.62 9.85 2.62
C PRO A 512 35.43 8.72 3.29
N ASN A 513 36.12 9.00 4.39
CA ASN A 513 36.86 8.03 5.18
C ASN A 513 36.40 8.05 6.65
N ASP A 514 35.27 8.67 6.98
CA ASP A 514 34.71 8.75 8.35
C ASP A 514 33.23 8.32 8.35
N ALA A 515 32.97 7.04 8.35
CA ALA A 515 31.62 6.47 8.42
C ALA A 515 30.76 6.99 9.59
N SER A 516 31.36 7.65 10.58
CA SER A 516 30.62 8.17 11.73
C SER A 516 29.87 9.47 11.40
N ASP A 517 30.18 10.13 10.31
CA ASP A 517 29.53 11.40 9.97
C ASP A 517 28.14 11.22 9.33
N ALA A 518 27.82 10.05 8.77
CA ALA A 518 26.50 9.74 8.23
C ALA A 518 25.34 9.98 9.21
N VAL A 519 25.54 9.66 10.48
CA VAL A 519 24.53 9.80 11.53
C VAL A 519 24.59 11.14 12.28
N LYS A 520 25.48 12.04 11.90
CA LYS A 520 25.58 13.38 12.48
C LYS A 520 24.58 14.33 11.81
N ASP A 521 24.06 15.28 12.56
CA ASP A 521 23.28 16.41 12.05
C ASP A 521 24.14 17.65 11.97
N CYS A 522 24.68 17.96 10.80
CA CYS A 522 25.59 19.10 10.59
C CYS A 522 24.91 20.47 10.60
N THR A 523 23.57 20.53 10.45
CA THR A 523 22.82 21.80 10.39
C THR A 523 21.95 22.05 11.63
N GLY A 524 21.84 21.08 12.52
CA GLY A 524 21.00 21.16 13.73
C GLY A 524 19.51 21.25 13.43
N ASP A 525 19.06 20.70 12.30
CA ASP A 525 17.66 20.70 11.89
C ASP A 525 16.92 19.39 12.22
N GLY A 526 17.63 18.42 12.81
CA GLY A 526 17.11 17.13 13.22
C GLY A 526 17.25 16.03 12.18
N TYR A 527 17.70 16.32 10.94
CA TYR A 527 18.05 15.33 9.92
C TYR A 527 19.53 15.01 9.93
N THR A 528 19.86 13.73 9.94
CA THR A 528 21.23 13.25 9.82
C THR A 528 21.78 13.45 8.39
N ASN A 529 23.09 13.39 8.21
CA ASN A 529 23.69 13.58 6.89
C ASN A 529 23.24 12.53 5.90
N ILE A 530 23.08 11.27 6.31
CA ILE A 530 22.50 10.23 5.46
C ILE A 530 21.06 10.55 5.06
N GLU A 531 20.22 11.09 5.96
CA GLU A 531 18.88 11.54 5.59
C GLU A 531 18.93 12.72 4.62
N LYS A 532 19.88 13.62 4.75
CA LYS A 532 20.09 14.71 3.78
C LYS A 532 20.50 14.19 2.41
N TYR A 533 21.40 13.20 2.36
CA TYR A 533 21.73 12.50 1.12
C TYR A 533 20.48 11.87 0.48
N ILE A 534 19.75 11.06 1.23
CA ILE A 534 18.53 10.39 0.78
C ILE A 534 17.49 11.40 0.24
N ASN A 535 17.42 12.58 0.84
CA ASN A 535 16.49 13.64 0.47
C ASN A 535 17.08 14.69 -0.49
N ALA A 536 18.29 14.49 -0.99
CA ALA A 536 19.03 15.41 -1.86
C ALA A 536 19.10 16.85 -1.30
N ILE A 537 19.25 16.97 0.00
CA ILE A 537 19.41 18.25 0.71
C ILE A 537 20.87 18.44 1.05
N SER A 538 21.41 19.65 0.82
CA SER A 538 22.76 19.97 1.25
C SER A 538 22.91 19.90 2.77
N THR A 539 24.00 19.28 3.28
CA THR A 539 24.37 19.30 4.70
C THR A 539 24.67 20.69 5.23
N LYS A 540 24.81 21.68 4.37
CA LYS A 540 25.04 23.09 4.71
C LYS A 540 23.75 23.92 4.74
N LYS A 541 22.62 23.35 4.36
CA LYS A 541 21.35 24.04 4.27
C LYS A 541 20.38 23.52 5.33
N LYS A 542 19.92 24.44 6.19
CA LYS A 542 18.86 24.14 7.15
C LYS A 542 17.49 24.06 6.45
N VAL A 543 16.67 23.09 6.87
CA VAL A 543 15.28 22.95 6.39
C VAL A 543 14.37 23.82 7.26
N ASP A 544 13.47 24.57 6.62
CA ASP A 544 12.44 25.35 7.32
C ASP A 544 11.15 24.53 7.46
N TRP A 545 10.91 24.02 8.64
CA TRP A 545 9.73 23.20 8.99
C TRP A 545 8.43 23.98 9.09
N THR A 546 8.51 25.28 9.28
CA THR A 546 7.32 26.14 9.43
C THR A 546 6.68 26.45 8.08
N ASN A 547 7.42 26.23 7.00
CA ASN A 547 6.96 26.44 5.64
C ASN A 547 6.56 25.09 4.99
N THR A 548 5.26 24.83 4.88
CA THR A 548 4.73 23.60 4.24
C THR A 548 5.22 23.38 2.81
N LYS A 549 5.64 24.44 2.10
CA LYS A 549 6.28 24.33 0.79
C LYS A 549 7.66 23.71 0.85
N ASN A 550 8.32 23.75 2.00
CA ASN A 550 9.62 23.11 2.24
C ASN A 550 9.48 21.65 2.66
N ASN A 551 8.30 21.21 3.04
CA ASN A 551 7.99 19.81 3.30
C ASN A 551 7.73 19.03 2.00
N TYR A 552 7.95 19.66 0.89
CA TYR A 552 7.85 19.03 -0.41
C TYR A 552 8.96 18.01 -0.62
N ASP A 553 8.65 16.90 -1.28
CA ASP A 553 9.65 15.90 -1.65
C ASP A 553 10.69 16.53 -2.57
N THR A 554 11.85 16.88 -1.99
CA THR A 554 12.93 17.56 -2.70
C THR A 554 13.57 16.71 -3.79
N LEU A 555 13.41 15.38 -3.71
CA LEU A 555 13.91 14.47 -4.74
C LEU A 555 13.02 14.51 -6.00
N ALA A 556 11.75 14.73 -5.85
CA ALA A 556 10.87 14.83 -6.99
C ALA A 556 11.21 16.01 -7.90
N LYS A 557 11.87 17.06 -7.39
CA LYS A 557 12.27 18.31 -8.10
C LYS A 557 11.21 18.86 -9.05
N LYS A 558 10.00 18.31 -8.98
CA LYS A 558 8.91 18.53 -9.93
C LYS A 558 7.66 18.88 -9.17
N GLY A 559 7.05 19.92 -9.62
CA GLY A 559 5.78 20.34 -9.15
C GLY A 559 5.88 21.07 -7.81
N LYS A 560 5.19 22.13 -7.71
CA LYS A 560 4.86 22.77 -6.45
C LYS A 560 3.67 21.99 -5.92
N LEU A 561 3.70 21.56 -4.67
CA LEU A 561 2.47 21.33 -3.95
C LEU A 561 1.76 22.71 -3.92
N MET A 562 0.70 22.84 -4.65
CA MET A 562 -0.07 24.09 -4.71
C MET A 562 -0.99 24.20 -3.52
#